data_caa45a7310b8e6a95e375083afbadcec
#
_entry.id   caa45a7310b8e6a95e375083afbadcec
#
_cell.length_a   1.000
_cell.length_b   1.000
_cell.length_c   1.000
_cell.angle_alpha   90.00
_cell.angle_beta   90.00
_cell.angle_gamma   90.00
#
_symmetry.space_group_name_H-M   'P 1'
#
loop_
_entity.id
_entity.type
_entity.pdbx_description
1 polymer ?
#
loop_
_entity_poly.entity_id
_entity_poly.type
_entity_poly.pdbx_seq_one_letter_code
_entity_poly.pdbx_strand_id
1 'polypeptide(L)'
;MQKKKIVGLVMALGLAGLFLTACGKQQTTSKQQELRLSASAPLDTIDISKATGYGQTGNVFESFYRLGKNGHPTAGLAKKATVSADGLTWTFTLRDAKWSNGDQITAQDFVYSWRGSLTPKTASPYAYLFSGVKNADVISKGKLPVEQLGIKALDNKTVEISLEKPIAYFKVLMAYPLFGPQNQKVVEKYGKKYATNSKYMVYSGPFVIKDWTGTSDKWSFQKNPNYWDKKQVKLDKISYKVVSNPNTGYELYQQDKLDMTPLSSQQVKNYKNSSEFKQYPYSYVAFLAYNFNATNAANKKALNNQNIRRALSLALDRKVLTKKVFGDGSQVPTGFVANDLAKNPQTGVDFSKEQAVTKTVAYDANLAKKYWRKGLTETGLKELTFNILASSDTPTNDALTQYLQSQYTKVLPGLKVKVQNIPGKSALERARKGEFDIYVSGWGGDFNDP
;
A
#
# COMPACT_ATOMS: atom_id res chain seq x y z
N MET A 1 -27.26 -66.51 33.66
CA MET A 1 -28.27 -66.56 34.74
C MET A 1 -29.08 -65.30 34.68
N GLN A 2 -30.28 -65.47 34.23
CA GLN A 2 -31.62 -65.22 34.81
C GLN A 2 -31.88 -63.74 35.07
N LYS A 3 -32.73 -63.15 34.26
CA LYS A 3 -34.21 -62.92 34.39
C LYS A 3 -34.53 -61.94 35.55
N LYS A 4 -35.32 -60.86 35.31
CA LYS A 4 -36.75 -60.87 35.16
C LYS A 4 -37.31 -59.53 34.65
N LYS A 5 -38.37 -59.65 33.85
CA LYS A 5 -39.39 -58.67 33.43
C LYS A 5 -40.31 -58.27 34.58
N ILE A 6 -41.08 -57.18 34.43
CA ILE A 6 -42.50 -56.96 34.74
C ILE A 6 -42.76 -55.46 34.37
N VAL A 7 -43.49 -55.03 33.35
CA VAL A 7 -44.91 -55.05 32.97
C VAL A 7 -45.86 -54.36 33.98
N GLY A 8 -46.58 -53.41 33.50
CA GLY A 8 -47.81 -52.81 34.10
C GLY A 8 -47.94 -51.35 33.74
N LEU A 9 -48.67 -50.97 32.80
CA LEU A 9 -50.09 -50.86 32.39
C LEU A 9 -50.66 -49.47 32.75
N VAL A 10 -50.91 -48.67 31.74
CA VAL A 10 -52.03 -47.80 31.33
C VAL A 10 -52.80 -47.05 32.47
N MET A 11 -52.87 -45.73 32.30
CA MET A 11 -54.19 -45.01 32.28
C MET A 11 -54.09 -43.70 31.50
N ALA A 12 -54.93 -43.60 30.47
CA ALA A 12 -55.25 -42.40 29.74
C ALA A 12 -56.39 -41.66 30.42
N LEU A 13 -56.38 -40.34 30.36
CA LEU A 13 -57.48 -39.36 30.34
C LEU A 13 -56.85 -37.99 30.33
N GLY A 14 -56.81 -37.21 29.30
CA GLY A 14 -57.86 -36.45 28.70
C GLY A 14 -58.02 -35.11 29.39
N LEU A 15 -57.53 -34.02 28.76
CA LEU A 15 -58.26 -32.76 28.71
C LEU A 15 -57.55 -31.75 27.78
N ALA A 16 -58.40 -31.20 26.98
CA ALA A 16 -58.18 -30.29 25.88
C ALA A 16 -57.59 -28.91 26.28
N GLY A 17 -56.93 -28.30 25.33
CA GLY A 17 -57.04 -26.88 25.08
C GLY A 17 -55.97 -26.00 25.70
N LEU A 18 -55.08 -25.56 24.85
CA LEU A 18 -54.74 -24.15 24.63
C LEU A 18 -53.55 -24.09 23.66
N PHE A 19 -53.86 -24.05 22.36
CA PHE A 19 -52.90 -23.58 21.36
C PHE A 19 -52.66 -22.09 21.60
N LEU A 20 -51.64 -21.76 22.38
CA LEU A 20 -51.02 -20.46 22.35
C LEU A 20 -49.96 -20.51 21.23
N THR A 21 -50.39 -20.11 20.02
CA THR A 21 -49.48 -19.72 18.95
C THR A 21 -48.71 -18.49 19.40
N ALA A 22 -47.60 -18.74 20.12
CA ALA A 22 -46.55 -17.75 20.26
C ALA A 22 -45.84 -17.64 18.92
N CYS A 23 -46.32 -16.74 18.05
CA CYS A 23 -45.52 -16.17 16.98
C CYS A 23 -44.34 -15.41 17.59
N GLY A 24 -43.38 -16.16 18.10
CA GLY A 24 -42.04 -15.64 18.34
C GLY A 24 -41.48 -15.27 16.97
N LYS A 25 -41.46 -13.99 16.63
CA LYS A 25 -40.56 -13.48 15.61
C LYS A 25 -39.15 -14.00 15.99
N GLN A 26 -38.74 -15.08 15.35
CA GLN A 26 -37.34 -15.47 15.32
C GLN A 26 -36.62 -14.28 14.71
N GLN A 27 -36.09 -13.40 15.54
CA GLN A 27 -35.09 -12.43 15.11
C GLN A 27 -33.96 -13.28 14.60
N THR A 28 -33.92 -13.50 13.30
CA THR A 28 -32.72 -13.90 12.61
C THR A 28 -31.70 -12.80 12.87
N THR A 29 -30.94 -12.94 13.93
CA THR A 29 -29.71 -12.17 14.11
C THR A 29 -28.87 -12.48 12.88
N SER A 30 -28.89 -11.59 11.89
CA SER A 30 -28.02 -11.71 10.73
C SER A 30 -26.61 -11.83 11.28
N LYS A 31 -25.96 -12.97 11.00
CA LYS A 31 -24.59 -13.21 11.42
C LYS A 31 -23.75 -12.03 10.93
N GLN A 32 -23.08 -11.33 11.83
CA GLN A 32 -22.24 -10.18 11.51
C GLN A 32 -21.26 -10.58 10.42
N GLN A 33 -21.21 -9.81 9.33
CA GLN A 33 -20.29 -10.04 8.21
C GLN A 33 -18.93 -9.46 8.57
N GLU A 34 -18.06 -10.31 9.14
CA GLU A 34 -16.70 -9.94 9.54
C GLU A 34 -15.66 -10.60 8.64
N LEU A 35 -14.63 -9.84 8.25
CA LEU A 35 -13.44 -10.32 7.57
C LEU A 35 -12.23 -10.18 8.50
N ARG A 36 -11.51 -11.27 8.77
CA ARG A 36 -10.38 -11.34 9.70
C ARG A 36 -9.07 -11.46 8.92
N LEU A 37 -8.22 -10.46 9.02
CA LEU A 37 -6.98 -10.33 8.25
C LEU A 37 -5.76 -10.20 9.16
N SER A 38 -4.60 -10.52 8.60
CA SER A 38 -3.31 -10.21 9.20
C SER A 38 -2.65 -9.02 8.52
N ALA A 39 -1.77 -8.33 9.24
CA ALA A 39 -0.83 -7.36 8.72
C ALA A 39 0.59 -7.76 9.17
N SER A 40 1.61 -7.49 8.35
CA SER A 40 3.01 -7.81 8.70
C SER A 40 3.58 -6.86 9.75
N ALA A 41 3.03 -5.65 9.86
CA ALA A 41 3.44 -4.60 10.81
C ALA A 41 2.22 -3.82 11.33
N PRO A 42 2.35 -3.09 12.44
CA PRO A 42 1.34 -2.15 12.92
C PRO A 42 0.97 -1.11 11.86
N LEU A 43 -0.27 -0.64 11.91
CA LEU A 43 -0.71 0.49 11.08
C LEU A 43 0.03 1.76 11.52
N ASP A 44 0.84 2.32 10.63
CA ASP A 44 1.73 3.45 10.94
C ASP A 44 0.95 4.75 11.17
N THR A 45 0.11 5.13 10.23
CA THR A 45 -0.68 6.36 10.31
C THR A 45 -1.98 6.26 9.54
N ILE A 46 -2.97 7.04 10.00
CA ILE A 46 -4.25 7.27 9.31
C ILE A 46 -4.41 8.73 8.88
N ASP A 47 -3.36 9.54 9.00
CA ASP A 47 -3.31 10.88 8.44
C ASP A 47 -3.04 10.80 6.93
N ILE A 48 -4.03 11.15 6.10
CA ILE A 48 -3.90 11.07 4.64
C ILE A 48 -2.79 11.96 4.08
N SER A 49 -2.41 13.02 4.80
CA SER A 49 -1.28 13.90 4.41
C SER A 49 0.08 13.26 4.66
N LYS A 50 0.16 12.22 5.50
CA LYS A 50 1.41 11.56 5.92
C LYS A 50 1.48 10.08 5.53
N ALA A 51 0.34 9.47 5.22
CA ALA A 51 0.28 8.08 4.79
C ALA A 51 1.01 7.86 3.46
N THR A 52 1.62 6.69 3.31
CA THR A 52 2.26 6.26 2.06
C THR A 52 1.40 5.20 1.39
N GLY A 53 1.11 5.40 0.11
CA GLY A 53 0.23 4.52 -0.66
C GLY A 53 -1.25 4.66 -0.30
N TYR A 54 -2.09 3.90 -1.00
CA TYR A 54 -3.50 3.77 -0.63
C TYR A 54 -3.64 3.13 0.74
N GLY A 55 -2.86 2.09 1.00
CA GLY A 55 -2.83 1.38 2.24
C GLY A 55 -4.23 1.09 2.79
N GLN A 56 -4.35 1.21 4.08
CA GLN A 56 -5.64 1.04 4.76
C GLN A 56 -6.48 2.33 4.78
N THR A 57 -5.88 3.48 4.43
CA THR A 57 -6.58 4.78 4.40
C THR A 57 -7.68 4.81 3.36
N GLY A 58 -7.54 4.11 2.23
CA GLY A 58 -8.56 3.99 1.19
C GLY A 58 -9.87 3.32 1.65
N ASN A 59 -9.87 2.62 2.79
CA ASN A 59 -11.09 2.05 3.38
C ASN A 59 -11.85 3.04 4.27
N VAL A 60 -11.20 4.11 4.72
CA VAL A 60 -11.76 5.04 5.71
C VAL A 60 -11.90 6.47 5.20
N PHE A 61 -11.22 6.79 4.10
CA PHE A 61 -11.36 8.07 3.41
C PHE A 61 -11.78 7.85 1.96
N GLU A 62 -12.59 8.75 1.46
CA GLU A 62 -12.99 8.83 0.07
C GLU A 62 -12.65 10.21 -0.50
N SER A 63 -12.13 10.23 -1.73
CA SER A 63 -11.80 11.44 -2.45
C SER A 63 -12.90 11.81 -3.46
N PHE A 64 -12.61 12.70 -4.43
CA PHE A 64 -13.54 13.03 -5.52
C PHE A 64 -13.99 11.79 -6.28
N TYR A 65 -13.05 10.90 -6.55
CA TYR A 65 -13.26 9.57 -7.12
C TYR A 65 -12.82 8.49 -6.16
N ARG A 66 -13.11 7.24 -6.48
CA ARG A 66 -12.58 6.02 -5.86
C ARG A 66 -12.15 5.05 -6.95
N LEU A 67 -11.20 4.17 -6.67
CA LEU A 67 -10.83 3.12 -7.61
C LEU A 67 -11.92 2.05 -7.66
N GLY A 68 -12.43 1.82 -8.86
CA GLY A 68 -13.29 0.70 -9.18
C GLY A 68 -12.51 -0.53 -9.63
N LYS A 69 -13.20 -1.48 -10.26
CA LYS A 69 -12.55 -2.65 -10.85
C LYS A 69 -11.50 -2.24 -11.87
N ASN A 70 -10.39 -2.98 -11.91
CA ASN A 70 -9.27 -2.78 -12.83
C ASN A 70 -8.61 -1.39 -12.73
N GLY A 71 -8.67 -0.74 -11.57
CA GLY A 71 -8.03 0.55 -11.33
C GLY A 71 -8.72 1.74 -12.03
N HIS A 72 -9.88 1.55 -12.66
CA HIS A 72 -10.61 2.67 -13.27
C HIS A 72 -11.28 3.53 -12.22
N PRO A 73 -11.13 4.88 -12.28
CA PRO A 73 -11.78 5.78 -11.33
C PRO A 73 -13.31 5.78 -11.52
N THR A 74 -14.03 5.61 -10.42
CA THR A 74 -15.49 5.72 -10.33
C THR A 74 -15.88 6.87 -9.42
N ALA A 75 -17.10 7.40 -9.57
CA ALA A 75 -17.57 8.53 -8.78
C ALA A 75 -17.50 8.23 -7.27
N GLY A 76 -16.78 9.07 -6.54
CA GLY A 76 -16.68 9.10 -5.09
C GLY A 76 -17.52 10.24 -4.52
N LEU A 77 -16.90 11.15 -3.75
CA LEU A 77 -17.57 12.33 -3.20
C LEU A 77 -18.02 13.33 -4.26
N ALA A 78 -17.41 13.34 -5.45
CA ALA A 78 -17.92 14.13 -6.58
C ALA A 78 -19.02 13.36 -7.32
N LYS A 79 -20.19 13.99 -7.47
CA LYS A 79 -21.28 13.48 -8.31
C LYS A 79 -21.12 13.87 -9.78
N LYS A 80 -20.39 14.97 -10.05
CA LYS A 80 -20.11 15.48 -11.39
C LYS A 80 -18.74 16.15 -11.41
N ALA A 81 -18.06 16.02 -12.53
CA ALA A 81 -16.85 16.79 -12.82
C ALA A 81 -16.94 17.32 -14.26
N THR A 82 -16.45 18.53 -14.47
CA THR A 82 -16.28 19.16 -15.79
C THR A 82 -14.84 19.65 -15.89
N VAL A 83 -14.34 19.69 -17.14
CA VAL A 83 -13.00 20.20 -17.45
C VAL A 83 -13.14 21.25 -18.54
N SER A 84 -12.37 22.35 -18.45
CA SER A 84 -12.31 23.37 -19.47
C SER A 84 -11.73 22.83 -20.78
N ALA A 85 -11.99 23.53 -21.91
CA ALA A 85 -11.54 23.11 -23.23
C ALA A 85 -10.01 22.97 -23.34
N ASP A 86 -9.26 23.79 -22.59
CA ASP A 86 -7.80 23.74 -22.52
C ASP A 86 -7.26 22.66 -21.57
N GLY A 87 -8.15 21.94 -20.84
CA GLY A 87 -7.78 20.91 -19.87
C GLY A 87 -7.18 21.42 -18.57
N LEU A 88 -7.18 22.74 -18.32
CA LEU A 88 -6.48 23.35 -17.18
C LEU A 88 -7.37 23.58 -15.97
N THR A 89 -8.67 23.67 -16.13
CA THR A 89 -9.59 23.92 -15.00
C THR A 89 -10.57 22.77 -14.85
N TRP A 90 -10.52 22.15 -13.66
CA TRP A 90 -11.45 21.09 -13.28
C TRP A 90 -12.43 21.62 -12.25
N THR A 91 -13.71 21.39 -12.46
CA THR A 91 -14.77 21.76 -11.51
C THR A 91 -15.52 20.52 -11.05
N PHE A 92 -15.47 20.25 -9.74
CA PHE A 92 -16.11 19.11 -9.11
C PHE A 92 -17.35 19.56 -8.34
N THR A 93 -18.50 18.95 -8.60
CA THR A 93 -19.72 19.15 -7.80
C THR A 93 -19.86 17.99 -6.83
N LEU A 94 -19.81 18.29 -5.53
CA LEU A 94 -19.90 17.30 -4.46
C LEU A 94 -21.35 16.81 -4.26
N ARG A 95 -21.47 15.55 -3.87
CA ARG A 95 -22.74 14.99 -3.41
C ARG A 95 -23.03 15.41 -1.95
N ASP A 96 -24.24 15.19 -1.49
CA ASP A 96 -24.55 15.27 -0.07
C ASP A 96 -23.93 14.08 0.63
N ALA A 97 -22.90 14.35 1.41
CA ALA A 97 -22.15 13.36 2.18
C ALA A 97 -21.80 13.90 3.56
N LYS A 98 -21.65 12.99 4.50
CA LYS A 98 -21.36 13.32 5.90
C LYS A 98 -20.09 12.65 6.36
N TRP A 99 -19.38 13.34 7.21
CA TRP A 99 -18.36 12.74 8.05
C TRP A 99 -18.96 11.71 9.01
N SER A 100 -18.14 10.80 9.53
CA SER A 100 -18.59 9.76 10.47
C SER A 100 -19.19 10.31 11.78
N ASN A 101 -18.89 11.57 12.14
CA ASN A 101 -19.48 12.29 13.28
C ASN A 101 -20.79 13.01 12.94
N GLY A 102 -21.25 12.96 11.68
CA GLY A 102 -22.49 13.60 11.23
C GLY A 102 -22.35 14.98 10.59
N ASP A 103 -21.17 15.62 10.70
CA ASP A 103 -20.89 16.90 10.03
C ASP A 103 -21.02 16.75 8.50
N GLN A 104 -21.42 17.80 7.80
CA GLN A 104 -21.45 17.83 6.33
C GLN A 104 -20.02 17.87 5.78
N ILE A 105 -19.76 17.13 4.71
CA ILE A 105 -18.55 17.25 3.93
C ILE A 105 -18.75 18.40 2.94
N THR A 106 -17.83 19.35 2.94
CA THR A 106 -17.88 20.58 2.15
C THR A 106 -16.68 20.73 1.23
N ALA A 107 -16.79 21.62 0.25
CA ALA A 107 -15.68 21.99 -0.64
C ALA A 107 -14.48 22.56 0.15
N GLN A 108 -14.75 23.26 1.25
CA GLN A 108 -13.70 23.83 2.11
C GLN A 108 -12.84 22.75 2.77
N ASP A 109 -13.39 21.56 3.08
CA ASP A 109 -12.62 20.45 3.66
C ASP A 109 -11.54 19.94 2.69
N PHE A 110 -11.79 19.99 1.38
CA PHE A 110 -10.81 19.67 0.34
C PHE A 110 -9.71 20.75 0.26
N VAL A 111 -10.11 22.02 0.23
CA VAL A 111 -9.16 23.14 0.20
C VAL A 111 -8.25 23.10 1.41
N TYR A 112 -8.80 22.89 2.60
CA TYR A 112 -8.06 22.76 3.84
C TYR A 112 -7.08 21.59 3.79
N SER A 113 -7.54 20.42 3.36
CA SER A 113 -6.74 19.18 3.25
C SER A 113 -5.53 19.36 2.33
N TRP A 114 -5.73 19.89 1.13
CA TRP A 114 -4.68 20.05 0.14
C TRP A 114 -3.62 21.07 0.58
N ARG A 115 -4.05 22.21 1.12
CA ARG A 115 -3.17 23.22 1.68
C ARG A 115 -2.36 22.66 2.85
N GLY A 116 -3.01 21.90 3.73
CA GLY A 116 -2.35 21.20 4.83
C GLY A 116 -1.30 20.20 4.37
N SER A 117 -1.60 19.40 3.34
CA SER A 117 -0.67 18.41 2.77
C SER A 117 0.57 19.06 2.14
N LEU A 118 0.43 20.23 1.52
CA LEU A 118 1.52 20.96 0.87
C LEU A 118 2.26 21.95 1.79
N THR A 119 1.78 22.18 3.01
CA THR A 119 2.50 22.96 4.01
C THR A 119 3.85 22.30 4.31
N PRO A 120 5.00 22.99 4.16
CA PRO A 120 6.33 22.37 4.34
C PRO A 120 6.51 21.68 5.69
N LYS A 121 5.89 22.21 6.76
CA LYS A 121 5.91 21.62 8.10
C LYS A 121 5.25 20.24 8.17
N THR A 122 4.29 19.94 7.29
CA THR A 122 3.64 18.62 7.20
C THR A 122 4.60 17.56 6.71
N ALA A 123 5.56 17.93 5.86
CA ALA A 123 6.55 17.04 5.25
C ALA A 123 5.89 15.80 4.63
N SER A 124 4.81 16.03 3.84
CA SER A 124 4.08 14.94 3.18
C SER A 124 5.00 14.16 2.27
N PRO A 125 5.13 12.83 2.44
CA PRO A 125 5.99 12.01 1.58
C PRO A 125 5.50 11.94 0.14
N TYR A 126 4.23 12.24 -0.09
CA TYR A 126 3.57 12.24 -1.41
C TYR A 126 3.20 13.63 -1.91
N ALA A 127 3.81 14.70 -1.37
CA ALA A 127 3.59 16.07 -1.87
C ALA A 127 3.84 16.19 -3.38
N TYR A 128 4.76 15.38 -3.95
CA TYR A 128 5.07 15.36 -5.38
C TYR A 128 3.87 14.97 -6.27
N LEU A 129 2.89 14.22 -5.75
CA LEU A 129 1.68 13.86 -6.51
C LEU A 129 0.79 15.07 -6.84
N PHE A 130 0.98 16.20 -6.15
CA PHE A 130 0.32 17.46 -6.50
C PHE A 130 1.01 18.20 -7.65
N SER A 131 2.16 17.69 -8.15
CA SER A 131 2.88 18.35 -9.25
C SER A 131 1.98 18.54 -10.45
N GLY A 132 2.01 19.75 -11.03
CA GLY A 132 1.13 20.18 -12.10
C GLY A 132 -0.18 20.82 -11.65
N VAL A 133 -0.56 20.75 -10.38
CA VAL A 133 -1.54 21.67 -9.79
C VAL A 133 -0.87 23.04 -9.65
N LYS A 134 -1.56 24.11 -10.04
CA LYS A 134 -1.01 25.47 -10.04
C LYS A 134 -0.35 25.82 -8.70
N ASN A 135 0.92 26.22 -8.76
CA ASN A 135 1.77 26.60 -7.63
C ASN A 135 2.18 25.48 -6.67
N ALA A 136 1.74 24.24 -6.83
CA ALA A 136 1.99 23.16 -5.86
C ALA A 136 3.48 22.92 -5.60
N ASP A 137 4.31 22.85 -6.67
CA ASP A 137 5.75 22.57 -6.55
C ASP A 137 6.53 23.71 -5.86
N VAL A 138 6.06 24.93 -5.99
CA VAL A 138 6.70 26.12 -5.36
C VAL A 138 6.29 26.22 -3.89
N ILE A 139 5.02 25.93 -3.60
CA ILE A 139 4.47 25.91 -2.23
C ILE A 139 5.12 24.79 -1.41
N SER A 140 5.26 23.59 -1.95
CA SER A 140 5.88 22.46 -1.24
C SER A 140 7.33 22.74 -0.83
N LYS A 141 8.02 23.63 -1.56
CA LYS A 141 9.37 24.12 -1.25
C LYS A 141 9.39 25.34 -0.30
N GLY A 142 8.22 25.77 0.18
CA GLY A 142 8.09 26.92 1.06
C GLY A 142 8.34 28.30 0.43
N LYS A 143 8.28 28.40 -0.92
CA LYS A 143 8.57 29.63 -1.65
C LYS A 143 7.33 30.47 -1.93
N LEU A 144 6.13 29.92 -1.76
CA LEU A 144 4.84 30.61 -1.84
C LEU A 144 3.92 30.20 -0.71
N PRO A 145 3.00 31.07 -0.27
CA PRO A 145 2.00 30.74 0.75
C PRO A 145 0.98 29.74 0.18
N VAL A 146 0.46 28.86 1.05
CA VAL A 146 -0.46 27.76 0.67
C VAL A 146 -1.80 28.26 0.12
N GLU A 147 -2.17 29.50 0.42
CA GLU A 147 -3.37 30.17 -0.07
C GLU A 147 -3.38 30.34 -1.59
N GLN A 148 -2.17 30.39 -2.21
CA GLN A 148 -2.00 30.53 -3.67
C GLN A 148 -2.07 29.21 -4.43
N LEU A 149 -2.30 28.08 -3.72
CA LEU A 149 -2.51 26.79 -4.36
C LEU A 149 -3.73 26.85 -5.30
N GLY A 150 -3.60 26.23 -6.48
CA GLY A 150 -4.64 26.16 -7.49
C GLY A 150 -5.84 25.30 -7.09
N ILE A 151 -6.39 25.52 -5.89
CA ILE A 151 -7.64 24.91 -5.42
C ILE A 151 -8.48 25.97 -4.70
N LYS A 152 -9.78 26.04 -4.99
CA LYS A 152 -10.71 26.91 -4.27
C LYS A 152 -12.11 26.29 -4.16
N ALA A 153 -12.81 26.62 -3.09
CA ALA A 153 -14.24 26.36 -2.94
C ALA A 153 -15.00 27.55 -3.56
N LEU A 154 -15.82 27.27 -4.59
CA LEU A 154 -16.69 28.28 -5.18
C LEU A 154 -17.95 28.50 -4.33
N ASP A 155 -18.41 27.41 -3.71
CA ASP A 155 -19.47 27.33 -2.71
C ASP A 155 -19.25 26.10 -1.84
N ASN A 156 -20.22 25.75 -0.98
CA ASN A 156 -20.10 24.59 -0.08
C ASN A 156 -20.01 23.22 -0.80
N LYS A 157 -20.38 23.15 -2.08
CA LYS A 157 -20.47 21.91 -2.86
C LYS A 157 -19.64 21.91 -4.15
N THR A 158 -18.97 23.01 -4.45
CA THR A 158 -18.25 23.16 -5.72
C THR A 158 -16.78 23.46 -5.45
N VAL A 159 -15.90 22.55 -5.90
CA VAL A 159 -14.44 22.71 -5.84
C VAL A 159 -13.93 22.96 -7.25
N GLU A 160 -13.14 24.02 -7.41
CA GLU A 160 -12.41 24.30 -8.64
C GLU A 160 -10.91 24.04 -8.41
N ILE A 161 -10.28 23.36 -9.37
CA ILE A 161 -8.85 23.06 -9.38
C ILE A 161 -8.24 23.58 -10.67
N SER A 162 -7.17 24.37 -10.54
CA SER A 162 -6.40 24.89 -11.66
C SER A 162 -5.08 24.14 -11.81
N LEU A 163 -4.77 23.71 -13.03
CA LEU A 163 -3.54 23.02 -13.39
C LEU A 163 -2.59 23.96 -14.16
N GLU A 164 -1.29 23.67 -14.11
CA GLU A 164 -0.26 24.36 -14.90
C GLU A 164 -0.17 23.79 -16.33
N LYS A 165 -0.56 22.53 -16.51
CA LYS A 165 -0.63 21.81 -17.79
C LYS A 165 -1.71 20.74 -17.72
N PRO A 166 -2.29 20.30 -18.85
CA PRO A 166 -3.21 19.17 -18.86
C PRO A 166 -2.52 17.91 -18.34
N ILE A 167 -3.20 17.16 -17.45
CA ILE A 167 -2.72 15.92 -16.86
C ILE A 167 -3.67 14.80 -17.25
N ALA A 168 -3.23 13.88 -18.12
CA ALA A 168 -4.06 12.81 -18.66
C ALA A 168 -4.60 11.86 -17.56
N TYR A 169 -3.80 11.60 -16.54
CA TYR A 169 -4.12 10.73 -15.41
C TYR A 169 -4.75 11.47 -14.21
N PHE A 170 -5.07 12.76 -14.32
CA PHE A 170 -5.59 13.56 -13.20
C PHE A 170 -6.82 12.95 -12.54
N LYS A 171 -7.74 12.38 -13.34
CA LYS A 171 -8.92 11.72 -12.83
C LYS A 171 -8.59 10.50 -11.95
N VAL A 172 -7.53 9.76 -12.25
CA VAL A 172 -7.07 8.62 -11.45
C VAL A 172 -6.44 9.11 -10.15
N LEU A 173 -5.63 10.17 -10.20
CA LEU A 173 -5.08 10.80 -8.99
C LEU A 173 -6.19 11.25 -8.03
N MET A 174 -7.29 11.77 -8.54
CA MET A 174 -8.43 12.21 -7.72
C MET A 174 -9.16 11.06 -6.99
N ALA A 175 -8.79 9.81 -7.24
CA ALA A 175 -9.22 8.66 -6.45
C ALA A 175 -8.28 8.33 -5.29
N TYR A 176 -7.10 8.94 -5.23
CA TYR A 176 -6.12 8.67 -4.19
C TYR A 176 -6.54 9.34 -2.86
N PRO A 177 -6.44 8.66 -1.71
CA PRO A 177 -6.87 9.22 -0.40
C PRO A 177 -6.20 10.55 -0.04
N LEU A 178 -4.95 10.78 -0.48
CA LEU A 178 -4.22 12.03 -0.29
C LEU A 178 -5.01 13.26 -0.78
N PHE A 179 -5.77 13.11 -1.88
CA PHE A 179 -6.59 14.18 -2.47
C PHE A 179 -7.99 14.27 -1.83
N GLY A 180 -8.27 13.47 -0.82
CA GLY A 180 -9.51 13.49 -0.06
C GLY A 180 -9.61 14.70 0.88
N PRO A 181 -10.80 14.94 1.43
CA PRO A 181 -11.03 16.02 2.39
C PRO A 181 -10.49 15.69 3.78
N GLN A 182 -10.19 16.72 4.55
CA GLN A 182 -9.96 16.64 6.01
C GLN A 182 -10.92 17.60 6.73
N ASN A 183 -11.52 17.14 7.82
CA ASN A 183 -12.43 17.98 8.62
C ASN A 183 -11.61 18.97 9.44
N GLN A 184 -11.59 20.23 9.02
CA GLN A 184 -10.81 21.30 9.65
C GLN A 184 -11.09 21.41 11.15
N LYS A 185 -12.38 21.40 11.56
CA LYS A 185 -12.77 21.51 12.97
C LYS A 185 -12.16 20.41 13.83
N VAL A 186 -12.08 19.19 13.29
CA VAL A 186 -11.53 18.03 14.01
C VAL A 186 -10.01 18.09 14.05
N VAL A 187 -9.36 18.48 12.95
CA VAL A 187 -7.90 18.66 12.91
C VAL A 187 -7.46 19.71 13.90
N GLU A 188 -8.12 20.86 13.91
CA GLU A 188 -7.81 21.97 14.83
C GLU A 188 -8.10 21.62 16.28
N LYS A 189 -9.25 20.98 16.56
CA LYS A 189 -9.63 20.53 17.90
C LYS A 189 -8.58 19.62 18.53
N TYR A 190 -8.05 18.68 17.77
CA TYR A 190 -7.11 17.70 18.31
C TYR A 190 -5.64 18.10 18.12
N GLY A 191 -5.32 19.00 17.19
CA GLY A 191 -3.97 19.52 16.96
C GLY A 191 -2.95 18.37 16.85
N LYS A 192 -1.93 18.36 17.73
CA LYS A 192 -0.88 17.32 17.74
C LYS A 192 -1.41 15.89 18.01
N LYS A 193 -2.61 15.74 18.56
CA LYS A 193 -3.24 14.42 18.79
C LYS A 193 -3.98 13.91 17.57
N TYR A 194 -4.27 14.78 16.58
CA TYR A 194 -4.92 14.35 15.35
C TYR A 194 -4.17 13.17 14.70
N ALA A 195 -4.90 12.15 14.27
CA ALA A 195 -4.37 10.95 13.62
C ALA A 195 -3.35 10.12 14.43
N THR A 196 -3.26 10.30 15.75
CA THR A 196 -2.44 9.45 16.63
C THR A 196 -3.24 8.32 17.28
N ASN A 197 -4.56 8.40 17.21
CA ASN A 197 -5.48 7.42 17.77
C ASN A 197 -6.81 7.50 17.01
N SER A 198 -7.51 6.38 16.86
CA SER A 198 -8.82 6.33 16.21
C SER A 198 -9.87 7.25 16.85
N LYS A 199 -9.71 7.63 18.12
CA LYS A 199 -10.59 8.56 18.84
C LYS A 199 -10.43 10.03 18.42
N TYR A 200 -9.32 10.37 17.78
CA TYR A 200 -8.99 11.73 17.38
C TYR A 200 -9.16 11.97 15.89
N MET A 201 -10.06 11.22 15.27
CA MET A 201 -10.33 11.23 13.84
C MET A 201 -11.82 11.19 13.54
N VAL A 202 -12.17 11.67 12.34
CA VAL A 202 -13.43 11.40 11.66
C VAL A 202 -13.13 10.95 10.23
N TYR A 203 -14.07 10.24 9.63
CA TYR A 203 -13.83 9.48 8.41
C TYR A 203 -14.89 9.82 7.36
N SER A 204 -14.48 9.93 6.09
CA SER A 204 -15.37 10.19 4.96
C SER A 204 -15.74 8.92 4.18
N GLY A 205 -15.06 7.82 4.43
CA GLY A 205 -15.16 6.57 3.69
C GLY A 205 -16.16 5.56 4.27
N PRO A 206 -16.19 4.35 3.68
CA PRO A 206 -17.13 3.28 4.03
C PRO A 206 -16.96 2.71 5.44
N PHE A 207 -15.80 2.87 6.06
CA PHE A 207 -15.50 2.36 7.39
C PHE A 207 -14.94 3.45 8.31
N VAL A 208 -14.99 3.18 9.60
CA VAL A 208 -14.32 3.92 10.68
C VAL A 208 -13.32 2.99 11.38
N ILE A 209 -12.15 3.49 11.75
CA ILE A 209 -11.18 2.70 12.51
C ILE A 209 -11.56 2.73 14.00
N LYS A 210 -11.46 1.56 14.65
CA LYS A 210 -11.62 1.36 16.08
C LYS A 210 -10.38 0.66 16.65
N ASP A 211 -10.15 0.86 17.94
CA ASP A 211 -9.14 0.17 18.73
C ASP A 211 -7.69 0.37 18.23
N TRP A 212 -7.43 1.44 17.49
CA TRP A 212 -6.11 1.82 17.04
C TRP A 212 -5.54 2.99 17.85
N THR A 213 -4.30 2.85 18.30
CA THR A 213 -3.58 3.81 19.16
C THR A 213 -2.26 4.32 18.55
N GLY A 214 -2.00 4.06 17.25
CA GLY A 214 -0.73 4.38 16.60
C GLY A 214 0.35 3.30 16.72
N THR A 215 0.27 2.45 17.75
CA THR A 215 1.23 1.35 18.01
C THR A 215 0.54 0.02 18.27
N SER A 216 -0.79 -0.04 18.11
CA SER A 216 -1.56 -1.25 18.36
C SER A 216 -1.18 -2.38 17.41
N ASP A 217 -1.07 -3.58 17.93
CA ASP A 217 -0.93 -4.83 17.16
C ASP A 217 -2.28 -5.39 16.66
N LYS A 218 -3.38 -4.72 17.03
CA LYS A 218 -4.74 -5.04 16.60
C LYS A 218 -5.54 -3.76 16.39
N TRP A 219 -6.38 -3.76 15.38
CA TRP A 219 -7.37 -2.72 15.11
C TRP A 219 -8.52 -3.29 14.28
N SER A 220 -9.62 -2.56 14.19
CA SER A 220 -10.72 -2.95 13.31
C SER A 220 -11.26 -1.77 12.52
N PHE A 221 -11.80 -2.08 11.35
CA PHE A 221 -12.66 -1.20 10.58
C PHE A 221 -14.10 -1.62 10.82
N GLN A 222 -14.96 -0.70 11.24
CA GLN A 222 -16.39 -0.90 11.42
C GLN A 222 -17.15 -0.08 10.38
N LYS A 223 -18.22 -0.62 9.85
CA LYS A 223 -19.06 0.04 8.86
C LYS A 223 -19.47 1.43 9.33
N ASN A 224 -19.28 2.44 8.48
CA ASN A 224 -19.64 3.82 8.75
C ASN A 224 -21.14 4.03 8.47
N PRO A 225 -21.99 4.27 9.49
CA PRO A 225 -23.43 4.45 9.30
C PRO A 225 -23.78 5.73 8.54
N ASN A 226 -22.86 6.72 8.53
CA ASN A 226 -23.05 8.01 7.87
C ASN A 226 -22.48 8.05 6.44
N TYR A 227 -21.85 6.95 5.97
CA TYR A 227 -21.32 6.89 4.63
C TYR A 227 -22.44 7.02 3.58
N TRP A 228 -22.23 7.86 2.58
CA TRP A 228 -23.26 8.15 1.57
C TRP A 228 -23.70 6.91 0.77
N ASP A 229 -22.75 5.99 0.50
CA ASP A 229 -23.00 4.76 -0.28
C ASP A 229 -23.04 3.50 0.61
N LYS A 230 -23.46 3.64 1.85
CA LYS A 230 -23.50 2.56 2.86
C LYS A 230 -24.27 1.29 2.44
N LYS A 231 -25.19 1.41 1.46
CA LYS A 231 -25.95 0.27 0.94
C LYS A 231 -25.06 -0.71 0.15
N GLN A 232 -23.97 -0.22 -0.45
CA GLN A 232 -23.01 -1.04 -1.18
C GLN A 232 -21.97 -1.72 -0.26
N VAL A 233 -21.85 -1.26 0.99
CA VAL A 233 -20.94 -1.84 1.96
C VAL A 233 -21.57 -3.09 2.56
N LYS A 234 -21.02 -4.27 2.23
CA LYS A 234 -21.55 -5.58 2.65
C LYS A 234 -21.00 -6.02 4.00
N LEU A 235 -19.71 -5.78 4.24
CA LEU A 235 -19.05 -6.13 5.50
C LEU A 235 -19.48 -5.17 6.61
N ASP A 236 -19.70 -5.72 7.79
CA ASP A 236 -19.96 -4.93 9.00
C ASP A 236 -18.65 -4.56 9.70
N LYS A 237 -17.64 -5.45 9.59
CA LYS A 237 -16.36 -5.31 10.26
C LYS A 237 -15.23 -5.94 9.47
N ILE A 238 -14.03 -5.35 9.56
CA ILE A 238 -12.76 -5.95 9.13
C ILE A 238 -11.82 -5.87 10.32
N SER A 239 -11.36 -7.01 10.82
CA SER A 239 -10.42 -7.07 11.95
C SER A 239 -9.01 -7.35 11.45
N TYR A 240 -8.05 -6.61 11.98
CA TYR A 240 -6.63 -6.81 11.72
C TYR A 240 -5.88 -7.23 12.98
N LYS A 241 -4.93 -8.12 12.79
CA LYS A 241 -3.93 -8.52 13.78
C LYS A 241 -2.55 -8.52 13.16
N VAL A 242 -1.55 -8.00 13.85
CA VAL A 242 -0.15 -8.09 13.38
C VAL A 242 0.33 -9.53 13.51
N VAL A 243 0.74 -10.11 12.40
CA VAL A 243 1.33 -11.45 12.28
C VAL A 243 2.45 -11.37 11.26
N SER A 244 3.67 -11.22 11.72
CA SER A 244 4.86 -11.09 10.87
C SER A 244 5.38 -12.43 10.34
N ASN A 245 5.11 -13.53 11.06
CA ASN A 245 5.56 -14.86 10.66
C ASN A 245 4.49 -15.58 9.82
N PRO A 246 4.77 -15.94 8.55
CA PRO A 246 3.81 -16.64 7.69
C PRO A 246 3.34 -18.00 8.23
N ASN A 247 4.17 -18.72 8.99
CA ASN A 247 3.77 -20.00 9.59
C ASN A 247 2.68 -19.77 10.64
N THR A 248 2.89 -18.79 11.54
CA THR A 248 1.85 -18.40 12.51
C THR A 248 0.57 -17.92 11.82
N GLY A 249 0.71 -17.16 10.71
CA GLY A 249 -0.44 -16.75 9.89
C GLY A 249 -1.22 -17.95 9.35
N TYR A 250 -0.52 -18.94 8.84
CA TYR A 250 -1.12 -20.16 8.31
C TYR A 250 -1.80 -21.01 9.41
N GLU A 251 -1.18 -21.15 10.57
CA GLU A 251 -1.79 -21.82 11.73
C GLU A 251 -3.09 -21.13 12.19
N LEU A 252 -3.10 -19.80 12.21
CA LEU A 252 -4.30 -19.04 12.54
C LEU A 252 -5.41 -19.20 11.49
N TYR A 253 -5.04 -19.30 10.20
CA TYR A 253 -5.97 -19.60 9.11
C TYR A 253 -6.57 -21.01 9.29
N GLN A 254 -5.74 -22.03 9.54
CA GLN A 254 -6.22 -23.40 9.77
C GLN A 254 -7.14 -23.54 11.00
N GLN A 255 -6.95 -22.65 12.02
CA GLN A 255 -7.78 -22.59 13.21
C GLN A 255 -9.04 -21.73 13.04
N ASP A 256 -9.36 -21.32 11.82
CA ASP A 256 -10.48 -20.41 11.50
C ASP A 256 -10.43 -19.08 12.29
N LYS A 257 -9.22 -18.58 12.55
CA LYS A 257 -8.98 -17.28 13.21
C LYS A 257 -8.61 -16.16 12.24
N LEU A 258 -8.24 -16.52 11.01
CA LEU A 258 -8.05 -15.63 9.87
C LEU A 258 -8.81 -16.17 8.67
N ASP A 259 -9.35 -15.28 7.85
CA ASP A 259 -10.04 -15.62 6.61
C ASP A 259 -9.10 -15.61 5.40
N MET A 260 -7.94 -14.98 5.55
CA MET A 260 -6.87 -14.94 4.55
C MET A 260 -5.52 -14.75 5.23
N THR A 261 -4.48 -15.39 4.70
CA THR A 261 -3.10 -15.22 5.14
C THR A 261 -2.12 -15.30 3.96
N PRO A 262 -1.06 -14.48 3.94
CA PRO A 262 0.04 -14.65 3.01
C PRO A 262 0.78 -15.98 3.25
N LEU A 263 1.25 -16.61 2.18
CA LEU A 263 2.04 -17.83 2.25
C LEU A 263 3.52 -17.54 1.99
N SER A 264 4.41 -18.25 2.71
CA SER A 264 5.84 -18.29 2.39
C SER A 264 6.10 -19.10 1.12
N SER A 265 7.27 -18.92 0.50
CA SER A 265 7.68 -19.68 -0.70
C SER A 265 7.57 -21.20 -0.51
N GLN A 266 7.88 -21.69 0.69
CA GLN A 266 7.78 -23.13 0.99
C GLN A 266 6.32 -23.58 1.07
N GLN A 267 5.46 -22.77 1.68
CA GLN A 267 4.02 -23.05 1.78
C GLN A 267 3.37 -23.01 0.39
N VAL A 268 3.74 -22.04 -0.47
CA VAL A 268 3.25 -21.99 -1.86
C VAL A 268 3.52 -23.29 -2.60
N LYS A 269 4.69 -23.90 -2.45
CA LYS A 269 5.00 -25.20 -3.08
C LYS A 269 4.03 -26.29 -2.67
N ASN A 270 3.61 -26.29 -1.41
CA ASN A 270 2.71 -27.31 -0.84
C ASN A 270 1.24 -27.07 -1.23
N TYR A 271 0.83 -25.78 -1.33
CA TYR A 271 -0.59 -25.40 -1.45
C TYR A 271 -0.99 -24.83 -2.81
N LYS A 272 -0.08 -24.64 -3.76
CA LYS A 272 -0.38 -24.07 -5.09
C LYS A 272 -1.51 -24.76 -5.87
N ASN A 273 -1.79 -26.03 -5.58
CA ASN A 273 -2.86 -26.82 -6.20
C ASN A 273 -4.16 -26.82 -5.38
N SER A 274 -4.20 -26.16 -4.20
CA SER A 274 -5.41 -26.04 -3.41
C SER A 274 -6.39 -25.08 -4.08
N SER A 275 -7.69 -25.37 -4.00
CA SER A 275 -8.76 -24.46 -4.46
C SER A 275 -8.80 -23.15 -3.70
N GLU A 276 -8.28 -23.14 -2.48
CA GLU A 276 -8.19 -21.96 -1.62
C GLU A 276 -6.99 -21.05 -1.95
N PHE A 277 -5.97 -21.60 -2.65
CA PHE A 277 -4.83 -20.80 -3.07
C PHE A 277 -5.24 -19.77 -4.11
N LYS A 278 -4.91 -18.51 -3.84
CA LYS A 278 -5.13 -17.38 -4.75
C LYS A 278 -3.82 -16.65 -4.97
N GLN A 279 -3.54 -16.32 -6.22
CA GLN A 279 -2.41 -15.50 -6.64
C GLN A 279 -2.94 -14.22 -7.26
N TYR A 280 -2.50 -13.10 -6.73
CA TYR A 280 -2.91 -11.77 -7.20
C TYR A 280 -1.74 -11.12 -7.93
N PRO A 281 -1.86 -10.82 -9.24
CA PRO A 281 -0.89 -9.99 -9.94
C PRO A 281 -0.80 -8.62 -9.27
N TYR A 282 0.43 -8.11 -9.13
CA TYR A 282 0.69 -6.80 -8.52
C TYR A 282 1.70 -6.02 -9.35
N SER A 283 1.33 -4.82 -9.79
CA SER A 283 2.19 -3.93 -10.57
C SER A 283 3.26 -3.30 -9.68
N TYR A 284 4.26 -4.10 -9.30
CA TYR A 284 5.32 -3.71 -8.38
C TYR A 284 6.66 -4.22 -8.87
N VAL A 285 7.68 -3.36 -8.86
CA VAL A 285 9.05 -3.73 -9.17
C VAL A 285 9.92 -3.55 -7.94
N ALA A 286 10.56 -4.64 -7.49
CA ALA A 286 11.62 -4.58 -6.51
C ALA A 286 12.94 -4.21 -7.18
N PHE A 287 13.72 -3.32 -6.57
CA PHE A 287 15.01 -2.87 -7.09
C PHE A 287 16.00 -2.58 -5.96
N LEU A 288 17.26 -2.50 -6.33
CA LEU A 288 18.33 -2.06 -5.46
C LEU A 288 18.66 -0.60 -5.77
N ALA A 289 18.38 0.30 -4.84
CA ALA A 289 18.77 1.69 -4.94
C ALA A 289 20.23 1.86 -4.52
N TYR A 290 21.05 2.45 -5.38
CA TYR A 290 22.47 2.75 -5.09
C TYR A 290 22.61 4.17 -4.57
N ASN A 291 23.33 4.34 -3.46
CA ASN A 291 23.58 5.66 -2.90
C ASN A 291 24.78 6.33 -3.58
N PHE A 292 24.54 7.23 -4.51
CA PHE A 292 25.57 8.02 -5.18
C PHE A 292 26.29 9.02 -4.26
N ASN A 293 25.73 9.28 -3.07
CA ASN A 293 26.30 10.14 -2.04
C ASN A 293 26.66 9.37 -0.76
N ALA A 294 27.03 8.08 -0.89
CA ALA A 294 27.43 7.26 0.24
C ALA A 294 28.50 7.99 1.10
N THR A 295 28.37 7.85 2.42
CA THR A 295 29.27 8.51 3.39
C THR A 295 30.69 8.00 3.29
N ASN A 296 30.88 6.70 3.01
CA ASN A 296 32.18 6.12 2.76
C ASN A 296 32.68 6.56 1.37
N ALA A 297 33.82 7.24 1.31
CA ALA A 297 34.38 7.79 0.07
C ALA A 297 34.68 6.72 -1.00
N ALA A 298 35.16 5.53 -0.61
CA ALA A 298 35.42 4.42 -1.54
C ALA A 298 34.09 3.89 -2.11
N ASN A 299 33.05 3.70 -1.28
CA ASN A 299 31.75 3.26 -1.72
C ASN A 299 31.07 4.31 -2.61
N LYS A 300 31.15 5.59 -2.26
CA LYS A 300 30.69 6.69 -3.11
C LYS A 300 31.35 6.65 -4.49
N LYS A 301 32.69 6.54 -4.54
CA LYS A 301 33.46 6.45 -5.80
C LYS A 301 33.04 5.23 -6.62
N ALA A 302 32.90 4.08 -5.97
CA ALA A 302 32.47 2.83 -6.59
C ALA A 302 31.08 2.91 -7.17
N LEU A 303 30.08 3.36 -6.39
CA LEU A 303 28.69 3.43 -6.82
C LEU A 303 28.44 4.48 -7.91
N ASN A 304 29.30 5.51 -8.02
CA ASN A 304 29.28 6.45 -9.14
C ASN A 304 29.92 5.88 -10.42
N ASN A 305 30.68 4.78 -10.34
CA ASN A 305 31.31 4.14 -11.52
C ASN A 305 30.29 3.24 -12.24
N GLN A 306 30.04 3.50 -13.53
CA GLN A 306 29.07 2.75 -14.33
C GLN A 306 29.43 1.27 -14.47
N ASN A 307 30.71 0.94 -14.59
CA ASN A 307 31.15 -0.45 -14.76
C ASN A 307 30.92 -1.27 -13.48
N ILE A 308 31.10 -0.67 -12.30
CA ILE A 308 30.75 -1.32 -11.02
C ILE A 308 29.26 -1.58 -10.94
N ARG A 309 28.40 -0.61 -11.28
CA ARG A 309 26.93 -0.82 -11.27
C ARG A 309 26.50 -1.88 -12.27
N ARG A 310 27.09 -1.92 -13.47
CA ARG A 310 26.83 -2.98 -14.46
C ARG A 310 27.24 -4.35 -13.92
N ALA A 311 28.39 -4.43 -13.26
CA ALA A 311 28.85 -5.66 -12.63
C ALA A 311 27.87 -6.16 -11.56
N LEU A 312 27.42 -5.27 -10.68
CA LEU A 312 26.40 -5.59 -9.65
C LEU A 312 25.10 -6.10 -10.27
N SER A 313 24.64 -5.49 -11.36
CA SER A 313 23.42 -5.92 -12.04
C SER A 313 23.58 -7.31 -12.69
N LEU A 314 24.66 -7.52 -13.45
CA LEU A 314 24.91 -8.78 -14.18
C LEU A 314 25.28 -9.95 -13.25
N ALA A 315 25.75 -9.67 -12.03
CA ALA A 315 26.07 -10.70 -11.04
C ALA A 315 24.84 -11.39 -10.44
N LEU A 316 23.63 -10.82 -10.61
CA LEU A 316 22.40 -11.32 -10.01
C LEU A 316 21.68 -12.29 -10.94
N ASP A 317 21.56 -13.56 -10.55
CA ASP A 317 20.68 -14.52 -11.22
C ASP A 317 19.23 -14.31 -10.77
N ARG A 318 18.51 -13.49 -11.52
CA ARG A 318 17.11 -13.14 -11.24
C ARG A 318 16.15 -14.32 -11.42
N LYS A 319 16.53 -15.35 -12.20
CA LYS A 319 15.72 -16.59 -12.31
C LYS A 319 15.80 -17.40 -11.02
N VAL A 320 16.99 -17.51 -10.43
CA VAL A 320 17.14 -18.14 -9.11
C VAL A 320 16.42 -17.32 -8.05
N LEU A 321 16.56 -15.99 -8.08
CA LEU A 321 15.92 -15.09 -7.14
C LEU A 321 14.39 -15.26 -7.16
N THR A 322 13.76 -15.14 -8.33
CA THR A 322 12.28 -15.20 -8.42
C THR A 322 11.73 -16.61 -8.17
N LYS A 323 12.39 -17.66 -8.69
CA LYS A 323 11.87 -19.02 -8.61
C LYS A 323 12.21 -19.76 -7.32
N LYS A 324 13.39 -19.50 -6.73
CA LYS A 324 13.89 -20.27 -5.58
C LYS A 324 13.87 -19.48 -4.28
N VAL A 325 14.20 -18.17 -4.34
CA VAL A 325 14.25 -17.32 -3.13
C VAL A 325 12.86 -16.79 -2.80
N PHE A 326 12.20 -16.14 -3.75
CA PHE A 326 10.83 -15.66 -3.56
C PHE A 326 9.79 -16.78 -3.68
N GLY A 327 9.74 -17.46 -4.82
CA GLY A 327 8.80 -18.57 -5.06
C GLY A 327 7.31 -18.16 -4.95
N ASP A 328 7.01 -16.89 -5.03
CA ASP A 328 5.71 -16.26 -4.81
C ASP A 328 4.97 -15.93 -6.13
N GLY A 329 5.54 -16.34 -7.27
CA GLY A 329 5.02 -16.00 -8.60
C GLY A 329 5.63 -14.74 -9.21
N SER A 330 6.57 -14.09 -8.53
CA SER A 330 7.34 -12.98 -9.07
C SER A 330 8.00 -13.35 -10.39
N GLN A 331 8.02 -12.40 -11.32
CA GLN A 331 8.58 -12.56 -12.66
C GLN A 331 9.99 -11.96 -12.73
N VAL A 332 10.79 -12.48 -13.66
CA VAL A 332 12.10 -11.88 -13.96
C VAL A 332 11.85 -10.55 -14.68
N PRO A 333 12.32 -9.40 -14.14
CA PRO A 333 12.09 -8.11 -14.76
C PRO A 333 12.87 -7.98 -16.08
N THR A 334 12.27 -7.33 -17.05
CA THR A 334 12.90 -6.94 -18.32
C THR A 334 13.37 -5.50 -18.33
N GLY A 335 12.98 -4.72 -17.34
CA GLY A 335 13.26 -3.31 -17.15
C GLY A 335 12.73 -2.82 -15.81
N PHE A 336 12.42 -1.54 -15.73
CA PHE A 336 11.96 -0.89 -14.50
C PHE A 336 10.43 -0.83 -14.36
N VAL A 337 9.69 -1.02 -15.45
CA VAL A 337 8.22 -0.97 -15.45
C VAL A 337 7.65 -2.38 -15.29
N ALA A 338 6.69 -2.52 -14.37
CA ALA A 338 5.98 -3.77 -14.14
C ALA A 338 5.07 -4.11 -15.33
N ASN A 339 4.88 -5.42 -15.60
CA ASN A 339 3.95 -5.89 -16.61
C ASN A 339 2.52 -5.43 -16.29
N ASP A 340 1.74 -5.16 -17.34
CA ASP A 340 0.32 -4.78 -17.28
C ASP A 340 0.03 -3.46 -16.53
N LEU A 341 1.05 -2.63 -16.24
CA LEU A 341 0.85 -1.31 -15.65
C LEU A 341 0.18 -0.36 -16.64
N ALA A 342 0.70 -0.27 -17.86
CA ALA A 342 0.17 0.56 -18.93
C ALA A 342 0.44 -0.04 -20.31
N LYS A 343 -0.39 0.33 -21.27
CA LYS A 343 -0.21 -0.02 -22.68
C LYS A 343 -0.01 1.24 -23.51
N ASN A 344 0.84 1.14 -24.50
CA ASN A 344 0.98 2.19 -25.50
C ASN A 344 -0.38 2.41 -26.20
N PRO A 345 -0.96 3.62 -26.16
CA PRO A 345 -2.29 3.85 -26.69
C PRO A 345 -2.38 3.71 -28.22
N GLN A 346 -1.27 3.81 -28.94
CA GLN A 346 -1.20 3.71 -30.40
C GLN A 346 -1.00 2.26 -30.86
N THR A 347 -0.15 1.50 -30.18
CA THR A 347 0.23 0.14 -30.59
C THR A 347 -0.49 -0.96 -29.81
N GLY A 348 -1.06 -0.64 -28.64
CA GLY A 348 -1.62 -1.63 -27.70
C GLY A 348 -0.57 -2.50 -27.01
N VAL A 349 0.71 -2.29 -27.27
CA VAL A 349 1.82 -3.05 -26.68
C VAL A 349 2.00 -2.64 -25.23
N ASP A 350 2.26 -3.62 -24.36
CA ASP A 350 2.59 -3.37 -22.96
C ASP A 350 3.89 -2.56 -22.85
N PHE A 351 3.88 -1.48 -22.09
CA PHE A 351 5.01 -0.57 -21.96
C PHE A 351 6.25 -1.27 -21.37
N SER A 352 6.07 -2.26 -20.50
CA SER A 352 7.18 -3.06 -19.97
C SER A 352 8.00 -3.77 -21.07
N LYS A 353 7.36 -4.10 -22.20
CA LYS A 353 8.01 -4.70 -23.37
C LYS A 353 8.74 -3.67 -24.21
N GLU A 354 8.13 -2.48 -24.40
CA GLU A 354 8.75 -1.39 -25.17
C GLU A 354 10.02 -0.85 -24.51
N GLN A 355 10.03 -0.70 -23.18
CA GLN A 355 11.19 -0.21 -22.43
C GLN A 355 12.17 -1.30 -22.02
N ALA A 356 12.02 -2.55 -22.49
CA ALA A 356 12.83 -3.68 -22.07
C ALA A 356 14.34 -3.46 -22.30
N VAL A 357 15.14 -3.67 -21.27
CA VAL A 357 16.63 -3.56 -21.28
C VAL A 357 17.25 -4.89 -20.90
N THR A 358 16.79 -5.96 -21.53
CA THR A 358 17.10 -7.36 -21.18
C THR A 358 18.59 -7.66 -21.04
N LYS A 359 19.44 -7.04 -21.87
CA LYS A 359 20.91 -7.23 -21.79
C LYS A 359 21.51 -6.69 -20.49
N THR A 360 20.95 -5.65 -19.89
CA THR A 360 21.48 -5.03 -18.67
C THR A 360 20.98 -5.71 -17.39
N VAL A 361 19.86 -6.44 -17.47
CA VAL A 361 19.26 -7.18 -16.36
C VAL A 361 19.49 -8.69 -16.47
N ALA A 362 20.09 -9.19 -17.55
CA ALA A 362 20.45 -10.59 -17.71
C ALA A 362 21.55 -10.99 -16.71
N TYR A 363 21.54 -12.26 -16.28
CA TYR A 363 22.64 -12.81 -15.50
C TYR A 363 23.77 -13.23 -16.41
N ASP A 364 24.96 -12.68 -16.17
CA ASP A 364 26.20 -13.09 -16.82
C ASP A 364 27.38 -12.88 -15.86
N ALA A 365 27.78 -13.95 -15.19
CA ALA A 365 28.86 -13.91 -14.20
C ALA A 365 30.23 -13.55 -14.81
N ASN A 366 30.50 -13.96 -16.05
CA ASN A 366 31.77 -13.67 -16.69
C ASN A 366 31.88 -12.20 -17.11
N LEU A 367 30.82 -11.68 -17.70
CA LEU A 367 30.72 -10.27 -18.06
C LEU A 367 30.73 -9.39 -16.82
N ALA A 368 30.03 -9.82 -15.74
CA ALA A 368 30.06 -9.14 -14.44
C ALA A 368 31.45 -9.01 -13.89
N LYS A 369 32.26 -10.10 -13.89
CA LYS A 369 33.68 -10.09 -13.48
C LYS A 369 34.51 -9.15 -14.35
N LYS A 370 34.26 -9.09 -15.66
CA LYS A 370 34.97 -8.19 -16.58
C LYS A 370 34.69 -6.71 -16.22
N TYR A 371 33.41 -6.35 -16.06
CA TYR A 371 33.03 -4.99 -15.67
C TYR A 371 33.50 -4.64 -14.25
N TRP A 372 33.47 -5.59 -13.32
CA TRP A 372 33.97 -5.41 -11.98
C TRP A 372 35.46 -5.01 -11.95
N ARG A 373 36.31 -5.81 -12.61
CA ARG A 373 37.75 -5.51 -12.73
C ARG A 373 38.01 -4.16 -13.37
N LYS A 374 37.31 -3.85 -14.48
CA LYS A 374 37.41 -2.56 -15.15
C LYS A 374 37.02 -1.41 -14.21
N GLY A 375 35.91 -1.53 -13.48
CA GLY A 375 35.49 -0.51 -12.55
C GLY A 375 36.43 -0.31 -11.36
N LEU A 376 37.02 -1.40 -10.83
CA LEU A 376 38.03 -1.31 -9.79
C LEU A 376 39.31 -0.59 -10.29
N THR A 377 39.78 -0.89 -11.50
CA THR A 377 40.89 -0.20 -12.13
C THR A 377 40.64 1.29 -12.32
N GLU A 378 39.48 1.66 -12.88
CA GLU A 378 39.08 3.06 -13.12
C GLU A 378 38.96 3.86 -11.81
N THR A 379 38.57 3.20 -10.74
CA THR A 379 38.40 3.82 -9.42
C THR A 379 39.66 3.74 -8.55
N GLY A 380 40.66 2.97 -8.91
CA GLY A 380 41.85 2.70 -8.09
C GLY A 380 41.55 1.91 -6.81
N LEU A 381 40.39 1.22 -6.75
CA LEU A 381 39.97 0.43 -5.60
C LEU A 381 40.38 -1.04 -5.78
N LYS A 382 40.69 -1.71 -4.66
CA LYS A 382 41.07 -3.14 -4.67
C LYS A 382 40.03 -4.01 -4.02
N GLU A 383 39.46 -3.55 -2.90
CA GLU A 383 38.44 -4.22 -2.14
C GLU A 383 37.32 -3.24 -1.79
N LEU A 384 36.11 -3.74 -1.67
CA LEU A 384 34.94 -2.97 -1.30
C LEU A 384 34.12 -3.71 -0.26
N THR A 385 33.47 -2.95 0.64
CA THR A 385 32.47 -3.47 1.54
C THR A 385 31.22 -2.63 1.41
N PHE A 386 30.12 -3.19 0.89
CA PHE A 386 28.83 -2.52 0.84
C PHE A 386 27.91 -2.95 1.97
N ASN A 387 27.20 -1.98 2.53
CA ASN A 387 26.11 -2.22 3.47
C ASN A 387 24.79 -2.25 2.70
N ILE A 388 24.08 -3.38 2.75
CA ILE A 388 22.73 -3.52 2.19
C ILE A 388 21.73 -3.29 3.32
N LEU A 389 20.94 -2.24 3.18
CA LEU A 389 19.82 -1.90 4.08
C LEU A 389 18.52 -2.50 3.53
N ALA A 390 17.72 -3.15 4.38
CA ALA A 390 16.40 -3.67 4.02
C ALA A 390 15.42 -3.56 5.19
N SER A 391 14.11 -3.60 4.88
CA SER A 391 13.06 -3.70 5.89
C SER A 391 12.91 -5.13 6.38
N SER A 392 12.86 -5.32 7.70
CA SER A 392 12.51 -6.62 8.32
C SER A 392 10.99 -6.90 8.32
N ASP A 393 10.16 -5.91 7.98
CA ASP A 393 8.70 -6.06 7.93
C ASP A 393 8.24 -6.85 6.69
N THR A 394 9.14 -7.04 5.72
CA THR A 394 8.88 -7.83 4.51
C THR A 394 9.49 -9.21 4.70
N PRO A 395 8.69 -10.27 4.85
CA PRO A 395 9.17 -11.61 5.23
C PRO A 395 10.22 -12.22 4.28
N THR A 396 10.21 -11.81 3.01
CA THR A 396 11.16 -12.31 2.00
C THR A 396 12.51 -11.59 2.01
N ASN A 397 12.64 -10.45 2.71
CA ASN A 397 13.85 -9.64 2.66
C ASN A 397 15.06 -10.33 3.32
N ASP A 398 14.85 -11.16 4.34
CA ASP A 398 15.95 -11.92 4.94
C ASP A 398 16.57 -12.89 3.92
N ALA A 399 15.73 -13.65 3.23
CA ALA A 399 16.19 -14.57 2.20
C ALA A 399 16.83 -13.83 1.00
N LEU A 400 16.24 -12.67 0.62
CA LEU A 400 16.79 -11.82 -0.43
C LEU A 400 18.18 -11.30 -0.09
N THR A 401 18.33 -10.71 1.10
CA THR A 401 19.62 -10.10 1.49
C THR A 401 20.71 -11.13 1.69
N GLN A 402 20.39 -12.32 2.21
CA GLN A 402 21.31 -13.46 2.27
C GLN A 402 21.71 -13.93 0.86
N TYR A 403 20.76 -14.00 -0.06
CA TYR A 403 21.05 -14.33 -1.46
C TYR A 403 21.96 -13.30 -2.10
N LEU A 404 21.68 -12.00 -1.93
CA LEU A 404 22.51 -10.92 -2.44
C LEU A 404 23.94 -11.00 -1.89
N GLN A 405 24.10 -11.20 -0.58
CA GLN A 405 25.40 -11.36 0.07
C GLN A 405 26.20 -12.52 -0.53
N SER A 406 25.58 -13.70 -0.59
CA SER A 406 26.21 -14.91 -1.14
C SER A 406 26.56 -14.75 -2.62
N GLN A 407 25.64 -14.25 -3.43
CA GLN A 407 25.80 -14.13 -4.88
C GLN A 407 26.85 -13.10 -5.25
N TYR A 408 26.85 -11.94 -4.62
CA TYR A 408 27.86 -10.90 -4.87
C TYR A 408 29.26 -11.34 -4.46
N THR A 409 29.41 -11.93 -3.28
CA THR A 409 30.71 -12.44 -2.81
C THR A 409 31.25 -13.55 -3.72
N LYS A 410 30.37 -14.42 -4.22
CA LYS A 410 30.73 -15.52 -5.14
C LYS A 410 31.18 -14.99 -6.51
N VAL A 411 30.53 -13.98 -7.04
CA VAL A 411 30.74 -13.54 -8.45
C VAL A 411 31.78 -12.41 -8.55
N LEU A 412 31.86 -11.52 -7.57
CA LEU A 412 32.66 -10.30 -7.62
C LEU A 412 33.81 -10.36 -6.62
N PRO A 413 35.03 -10.76 -7.06
CA PRO A 413 36.18 -10.92 -6.18
C PRO A 413 36.54 -9.62 -5.45
N GLY A 414 36.82 -9.71 -4.14
CA GLY A 414 37.15 -8.56 -3.29
C GLY A 414 35.98 -7.75 -2.81
N LEU A 415 34.72 -8.14 -3.17
CA LEU A 415 33.51 -7.54 -2.61
C LEU A 415 33.08 -8.28 -1.34
N LYS A 416 32.91 -7.53 -0.27
CA LYS A 416 32.27 -7.96 0.98
C LYS A 416 30.90 -7.28 1.10
N VAL A 417 29.92 -7.99 1.60
CA VAL A 417 28.56 -7.45 1.81
C VAL A 417 28.16 -7.63 3.26
N LYS A 418 27.76 -6.53 3.89
CA LYS A 418 27.11 -6.50 5.20
C LYS A 418 25.62 -6.28 5.03
N VAL A 419 24.81 -6.97 5.79
CA VAL A 419 23.33 -6.89 5.72
C VAL A 419 22.80 -6.25 6.98
N GLN A 420 21.83 -5.34 6.82
CA GLN A 420 21.11 -4.66 7.89
C GLN A 420 19.60 -4.73 7.61
N ASN A 421 18.96 -5.73 8.19
CA ASN A 421 17.49 -5.86 8.17
C ASN A 421 16.94 -5.25 9.46
N ILE A 422 16.23 -4.13 9.35
CA ILE A 422 15.69 -3.36 10.47
C ILE A 422 14.22 -3.02 10.22
N PRO A 423 13.44 -2.64 11.25
CA PRO A 423 12.03 -2.27 11.07
C PRO A 423 11.83 -1.25 9.95
N GLY A 424 10.79 -1.45 9.14
CA GLY A 424 10.58 -0.73 7.88
C GLY A 424 10.56 0.79 8.04
N LYS A 425 9.95 1.31 9.11
CA LYS A 425 9.96 2.75 9.41
C LYS A 425 11.39 3.27 9.59
N SER A 426 12.20 2.58 10.37
CA SER A 426 13.61 2.94 10.59
C SER A 426 14.44 2.79 9.32
N ALA A 427 14.18 1.75 8.50
CA ALA A 427 14.84 1.57 7.23
C ALA A 427 14.53 2.71 6.27
N LEU A 428 13.27 3.12 6.18
CA LEU A 428 12.84 4.25 5.35
C LEU A 428 13.44 5.60 5.82
N GLU A 429 13.47 5.84 7.13
CA GLU A 429 14.08 7.05 7.70
C GLU A 429 15.59 7.11 7.37
N ARG A 430 16.30 6.01 7.54
CA ARG A 430 17.73 5.92 7.18
C ARG A 430 17.95 6.07 5.67
N ALA A 431 17.10 5.46 4.86
CA ALA A 431 17.17 5.60 3.41
C ALA A 431 17.00 7.07 2.97
N ARG A 432 16.03 7.80 3.56
CA ARG A 432 15.81 9.24 3.31
C ARG A 432 17.00 10.11 3.71
N LYS A 433 17.70 9.74 4.78
CA LYS A 433 18.92 10.42 5.22
C LYS A 433 20.17 10.01 4.42
N GLY A 434 20.06 9.04 3.51
CA GLY A 434 21.23 8.51 2.75
C GLY A 434 22.16 7.66 3.59
N GLU A 435 21.71 7.05 4.66
CA GLU A 435 22.51 6.22 5.59
C GLU A 435 22.57 4.76 5.12
N PHE A 436 22.96 4.52 3.89
CA PHE A 436 23.10 3.20 3.26
C PHE A 436 24.09 3.27 2.09
N ASP A 437 24.59 2.13 1.63
CA ASP A 437 25.27 2.02 0.33
C ASP A 437 24.31 1.50 -0.74
N ILE A 438 23.60 0.40 -0.42
CA ILE A 438 22.56 -0.21 -1.25
C ILE A 438 21.31 -0.38 -0.41
N TYR A 439 20.17 0.05 -0.92
CA TYR A 439 18.88 -0.10 -0.24
C TYR A 439 17.95 -1.00 -1.06
N VAL A 440 17.42 -2.04 -0.41
CA VAL A 440 16.39 -2.89 -0.98
C VAL A 440 15.08 -2.11 -0.94
N SER A 441 14.60 -1.74 -2.09
CA SER A 441 13.42 -0.93 -2.27
C SER A 441 12.51 -1.52 -3.34
N GLY A 442 11.39 -0.90 -3.56
CA GLY A 442 10.47 -1.24 -4.62
C GLY A 442 9.42 -0.18 -4.79
N TRP A 443 8.76 -0.19 -5.94
CA TRP A 443 7.72 0.74 -6.26
C TRP A 443 6.58 0.05 -7.01
N GLY A 444 5.35 0.32 -6.61
CA GLY A 444 4.17 0.06 -7.42
C GLY A 444 3.72 1.37 -8.04
N GLY A 445 3.19 1.35 -9.23
CA GLY A 445 2.67 2.55 -9.86
C GLY A 445 1.61 3.22 -8.99
N ASP A 446 1.73 4.51 -8.72
CA ASP A 446 0.72 5.30 -7.99
C ASP A 446 -0.56 5.45 -8.81
N PHE A 447 -0.46 5.31 -10.13
CA PHE A 447 -1.54 5.32 -11.11
C PHE A 447 -1.10 4.55 -12.37
N ASN A 448 -2.02 4.30 -13.32
CA ASN A 448 -1.75 3.52 -14.53
C ASN A 448 -1.00 4.35 -15.59
N ASP A 449 0.18 4.81 -15.22
CA ASP A 449 1.12 5.53 -16.09
C ASP A 449 2.54 5.17 -15.64
N PRO A 450 3.45 4.76 -16.55
CA PRO A 450 4.81 4.31 -16.23
C PRO A 450 5.76 5.42 -15.79
#